data_410de1c5af48c917d45767ad53c9e2d1
#
_entry.id   410de1c5af48c917d45767ad53c9e2d1
#
_cell.length_a   1.000
_cell.length_b   1.000
_cell.length_c   1.000
_cell.angle_alpha   90.00
_cell.angle_beta   90.00
_cell.angle_gamma   90.00
#
_symmetry.space_group_name_H-M   'P 1'
#
loop_
_entity.id
_entity.type
_entity.pdbx_description
1 polymer ?
#
loop_
_entity_poly.entity_id
_entity_poly.type
_entity_poly.pdbx_seq_one_letter_code
_entity_poly.pdbx_strand_id
1 'polypeptide(L)'
;EIASKKDTVLNGDESGLTSYYNFQEGSGAVANDTQTLSNNDGSIKNSPSWTTGPILSKMSNSSYVNETVNLSTFSNNQLLINNNITISGSTFNGPGYIVANGNIFISSNSVIDNNIFIICNGDLTIDNSQIGTTISGGVICFSKGSSAYNNSTIYGLIVSKGGSLILDGSDVFGAVLNYSPIFSLSGDTDVIGSVVSKYSVNFQSNLISIVKGNIPELNGLAIGLDPFVVPGSYLEY
;
A
#
# COMPACT_ATOMS: atom_id res chain seq x y z
N GLU A 1 18.01 -26.24 1.07
CA GLU A 1 18.92 -25.45 0.22
C GLU A 1 18.20 -24.31 -0.49
N ILE A 2 17.07 -24.55 -1.17
CA ILE A 2 16.26 -23.51 -1.86
C ILE A 2 15.78 -22.45 -0.86
N ALA A 3 15.33 -22.84 0.33
CA ALA A 3 14.80 -21.92 1.34
C ALA A 3 15.86 -20.95 1.89
N SER A 4 17.14 -21.32 1.91
CA SER A 4 18.23 -20.46 2.38
C SER A 4 18.79 -19.52 1.30
N LYS A 5 18.52 -19.81 0.03
CA LYS A 5 19.05 -19.06 -1.12
C LYS A 5 18.01 -18.16 -1.82
N LYS A 6 16.75 -18.28 -1.46
CA LYS A 6 15.63 -17.57 -2.16
C LYS A 6 15.77 -16.04 -2.21
N ASP A 7 16.50 -15.46 -1.26
CA ASP A 7 16.66 -14.01 -1.12
C ASP A 7 18.10 -13.53 -1.41
N THR A 8 18.95 -14.41 -1.98
CA THR A 8 20.33 -14.07 -2.32
C THR A 8 20.55 -14.17 -3.83
N VAL A 9 21.29 -13.23 -4.37
CA VAL A 9 21.77 -13.32 -5.76
C VAL A 9 22.81 -14.44 -5.80
N LEU A 10 22.65 -15.38 -6.74
CA LEU A 10 23.62 -16.44 -6.96
C LEU A 10 24.87 -15.88 -7.66
N ASN A 11 26.04 -16.42 -7.34
CA ASN A 11 27.30 -16.04 -7.97
C ASN A 11 27.55 -16.76 -9.31
N GLY A 12 26.80 -17.84 -9.56
CA GLY A 12 26.95 -18.67 -10.76
C GLY A 12 27.98 -19.81 -10.63
N ASP A 13 28.59 -19.97 -9.45
CA ASP A 13 29.61 -21.00 -9.15
C ASP A 13 29.13 -22.05 -8.12
N GLU A 14 27.85 -22.03 -7.78
CA GLU A 14 27.27 -22.92 -6.79
C GLU A 14 27.30 -24.39 -7.27
N SER A 15 27.71 -25.26 -6.38
CA SER A 15 27.79 -26.71 -6.66
C SER A 15 26.40 -27.28 -7.01
N GLY A 16 26.31 -27.94 -8.16
CA GLY A 16 25.06 -28.50 -8.68
C GLY A 16 24.19 -27.53 -9.46
N LEU A 17 24.62 -26.28 -9.61
CA LEU A 17 23.97 -25.31 -10.50
C LEU A 17 24.26 -25.70 -11.95
N THR A 18 23.24 -25.91 -12.75
CA THR A 18 23.38 -26.28 -14.16
C THR A 18 23.34 -25.05 -15.09
N SER A 19 22.48 -24.08 -14.76
CA SER A 19 22.35 -22.82 -15.51
C SER A 19 21.80 -21.74 -14.60
N TYR A 20 22.20 -20.50 -14.84
CA TYR A 20 21.72 -19.33 -14.11
C TYR A 20 21.51 -18.13 -15.05
N TYR A 21 20.27 -17.76 -15.27
CA TYR A 21 19.88 -16.62 -16.11
C TYR A 21 19.41 -15.48 -15.22
N ASN A 22 20.14 -14.38 -15.17
CA ASN A 22 19.77 -13.19 -14.41
C ASN A 22 18.97 -12.15 -15.20
N PHE A 23 18.85 -12.33 -16.54
CA PHE A 23 18.11 -11.48 -17.47
C PHE A 23 18.48 -9.98 -17.39
N GLN A 24 19.73 -9.67 -17.16
CA GLN A 24 20.22 -8.29 -17.05
C GLN A 24 20.83 -7.73 -18.33
N GLU A 25 20.74 -8.43 -19.45
CA GLU A 25 21.30 -8.02 -20.73
C GLU A 25 20.68 -6.73 -21.26
N GLY A 26 19.42 -6.46 -20.97
CA GLY A 26 18.70 -5.25 -21.35
C GLY A 26 18.44 -5.09 -22.85
N SER A 27 18.98 -5.97 -23.70
CA SER A 27 18.78 -5.97 -25.15
C SER A 27 19.23 -7.28 -25.79
N GLY A 28 18.82 -7.54 -27.02
CA GLY A 28 19.23 -8.72 -27.78
C GLY A 28 18.28 -9.91 -27.69
N ALA A 29 18.67 -11.02 -28.30
CA ALA A 29 17.88 -12.25 -28.43
C ALA A 29 18.49 -13.44 -27.70
N VAL A 30 19.42 -13.19 -26.79
CA VAL A 30 20.11 -14.22 -25.99
C VAL A 30 19.93 -13.89 -24.52
N ALA A 31 19.55 -14.89 -23.72
CA ALA A 31 19.67 -14.85 -22.27
C ALA A 31 20.99 -15.55 -21.91
N ASN A 32 21.93 -14.81 -21.34
CA ASN A 32 23.22 -15.34 -21.02
C ASN A 32 23.15 -16.24 -19.77
N ASP A 33 23.74 -17.42 -19.88
CA ASP A 33 23.98 -18.26 -18.72
C ASP A 33 25.20 -17.69 -17.96
N THR A 34 24.95 -17.16 -16.78
CA THR A 34 26.01 -16.60 -15.91
C THR A 34 26.70 -17.64 -15.04
N GLN A 35 26.34 -18.90 -15.20
CA GLN A 35 27.02 -20.02 -14.51
C GLN A 35 28.44 -20.19 -15.05
N THR A 36 29.42 -20.34 -14.14
CA THR A 36 30.87 -20.27 -14.50
C THR A 36 31.46 -21.55 -15.07
N LEU A 37 30.77 -22.69 -14.89
CA LEU A 37 31.32 -24.02 -15.26
C LEU A 37 30.80 -24.53 -16.62
N SER A 38 29.69 -24.00 -17.11
CA SER A 38 29.16 -24.34 -18.43
C SER A 38 28.43 -23.11 -19.02
N ASN A 39 28.46 -22.99 -20.33
CA ASN A 39 27.75 -21.92 -21.03
C ASN A 39 26.55 -22.54 -21.74
N ASN A 40 25.35 -22.37 -21.19
CA ASN A 40 24.12 -22.85 -21.75
C ASN A 40 23.20 -21.67 -22.12
N ASP A 41 23.72 -20.71 -22.89
CA ASP A 41 22.95 -19.52 -23.28
C ASP A 41 21.60 -19.89 -23.89
N GLY A 42 20.57 -19.19 -23.42
CA GLY A 42 19.21 -19.35 -23.90
C GLY A 42 18.91 -18.47 -25.11
N SER A 43 18.22 -19.02 -26.11
CA SER A 43 17.71 -18.23 -27.23
C SER A 43 16.32 -17.68 -26.90
N ILE A 44 16.17 -16.37 -26.93
CA ILE A 44 14.90 -15.70 -26.70
C ILE A 44 14.08 -15.73 -28.00
N LYS A 45 12.87 -16.28 -27.94
CA LYS A 45 11.95 -16.40 -29.08
C LYS A 45 10.89 -15.30 -29.04
N ASN A 46 10.35 -14.96 -30.23
CA ASN A 46 9.27 -14.00 -30.42
C ASN A 46 9.62 -12.54 -30.07
N SER A 47 10.89 -12.18 -30.13
CA SER A 47 11.37 -10.80 -29.95
C SER A 47 10.69 -10.07 -28.78
N PRO A 48 10.77 -10.56 -27.54
CA PRO A 48 10.22 -9.86 -26.41
C PRO A 48 10.90 -8.50 -26.27
N SER A 49 10.16 -7.49 -25.86
CA SER A 49 10.78 -6.21 -25.50
C SER A 49 11.46 -6.36 -24.13
N TRP A 50 12.73 -6.05 -24.09
CA TRP A 50 13.42 -5.83 -22.84
C TRP A 50 12.86 -4.55 -22.22
N THR A 51 12.19 -4.68 -21.10
CA THR A 51 11.89 -3.52 -20.28
C THR A 51 12.96 -3.46 -19.19
N THR A 52 13.65 -2.34 -19.09
CA THR A 52 14.38 -2.03 -17.87
C THR A 52 13.32 -1.96 -16.80
N GLY A 53 13.15 -3.07 -16.08
CA GLY A 53 12.16 -3.14 -15.01
C GLY A 53 12.47 -2.06 -13.98
N PRO A 54 11.58 -1.10 -13.74
CA PRO A 54 11.78 -0.10 -12.71
C PRO A 54 11.82 -0.70 -11.31
N ILE A 55 11.67 -2.02 -11.21
CA ILE A 55 11.32 -2.74 -9.99
C ILE A 55 12.54 -3.03 -9.10
N LEU A 56 13.73 -3.24 -9.66
CA LEU A 56 14.87 -3.65 -8.84
C LEU A 56 15.72 -2.51 -8.29
N SER A 57 15.63 -1.30 -8.84
CA SER A 57 16.43 -0.18 -8.37
C SER A 57 15.82 0.60 -7.19
N LYS A 58 14.59 0.31 -6.77
CA LYS A 58 13.89 0.97 -5.65
C LYS A 58 13.50 0.02 -4.50
N MET A 59 14.16 -1.10 -4.33
CA MET A 59 13.88 -2.05 -3.25
C MET A 59 14.48 -1.65 -1.89
N SER A 60 15.08 -0.50 -1.77
CA SER A 60 15.52 0.11 -0.50
C SER A 60 14.60 1.26 -0.14
N ASN A 61 14.59 1.67 1.12
CA ASN A 61 13.80 2.80 1.63
C ASN A 61 13.60 3.89 0.59
N SER A 62 12.36 4.05 0.12
CA SER A 62 12.04 5.06 -0.88
C SER A 62 11.51 6.30 -0.20
N SER A 63 12.01 7.45 -0.63
CA SER A 63 11.57 8.76 -0.15
C SER A 63 11.15 9.61 -1.35
N TYR A 64 9.94 10.13 -1.30
CA TYR A 64 9.38 11.05 -2.29
C TYR A 64 9.13 12.38 -1.58
N VAL A 65 9.83 13.42 -2.00
CA VAL A 65 9.77 14.75 -1.38
C VAL A 65 9.50 15.79 -2.44
N ASN A 66 8.35 16.48 -2.33
CA ASN A 66 7.92 17.52 -3.27
C ASN A 66 7.89 17.02 -4.73
N GLU A 67 7.44 15.79 -4.93
CA GLU A 67 7.40 15.16 -6.26
C GLU A 67 5.96 14.92 -6.73
N THR A 68 5.76 14.90 -8.04
CA THR A 68 4.53 14.37 -8.64
C THR A 68 4.83 13.01 -9.25
N VAL A 69 4.16 11.98 -8.75
CA VAL A 69 4.36 10.58 -9.13
C VAL A 69 3.09 10.06 -9.81
N ASN A 70 3.23 9.59 -11.04
CA ASN A 70 2.13 8.93 -11.75
C ASN A 70 2.29 7.41 -11.63
N LEU A 71 1.37 6.74 -10.94
CA LEU A 71 1.45 5.29 -10.75
C LEU A 71 1.36 4.52 -12.08
N SER A 72 0.72 5.08 -13.08
CA SER A 72 0.66 4.50 -14.44
C SER A 72 2.03 4.34 -15.11
N THR A 73 3.07 5.00 -14.64
CA THR A 73 4.45 4.85 -15.14
C THR A 73 5.17 3.63 -14.57
N PHE A 74 4.60 3.00 -13.54
CA PHE A 74 5.14 1.77 -12.95
C PHE A 74 4.48 0.54 -13.58
N SER A 75 5.22 -0.57 -13.56
CA SER A 75 4.68 -1.86 -14.03
C SER A 75 3.40 -2.24 -13.26
N ASN A 76 2.34 -2.57 -13.98
CA ASN A 76 1.02 -2.86 -13.42
C ASN A 76 0.45 -1.76 -12.51
N ASN A 77 0.86 -0.51 -12.68
CA ASN A 77 0.50 0.64 -11.83
C ASN A 77 0.85 0.41 -10.35
N GLN A 78 1.96 -0.27 -10.07
CA GLN A 78 2.33 -0.69 -8.72
C GLN A 78 3.68 -0.11 -8.31
N LEU A 79 3.70 0.64 -7.21
CA LEU A 79 4.90 1.00 -6.47
C LEU A 79 5.09 -0.01 -5.33
N LEU A 80 6.04 -0.94 -5.50
CA LEU A 80 6.34 -1.99 -4.54
C LEU A 80 7.65 -1.68 -3.81
N ILE A 81 7.61 -1.60 -2.48
CA ILE A 81 8.76 -1.27 -1.64
C ILE A 81 8.97 -2.37 -0.59
N ASN A 82 10.16 -2.94 -0.54
CA ASN A 82 10.48 -4.01 0.43
C ASN A 82 10.63 -3.52 1.86
N ASN A 83 10.94 -2.26 2.05
CA ASN A 83 11.13 -1.64 3.36
C ASN A 83 10.09 -0.53 3.60
N ASN A 84 10.51 0.54 4.23
CA ASN A 84 9.68 1.70 4.50
C ASN A 84 9.58 2.63 3.28
N ILE A 85 8.50 3.38 3.20
CA ILE A 85 8.33 4.49 2.26
C ILE A 85 7.96 5.76 3.01
N THR A 86 8.57 6.87 2.62
CA THR A 86 8.23 8.20 3.08
C THR A 86 7.76 9.06 1.90
N ILE A 87 6.59 9.67 2.06
CA ILE A 87 5.97 10.59 1.08
C ILE A 87 5.75 11.91 1.80
N SER A 88 6.40 12.97 1.34
CA SER A 88 6.35 14.29 1.98
C SER A 88 6.14 15.39 0.95
N GLY A 89 5.10 16.20 1.09
CA GLY A 89 4.78 17.28 0.17
C GLY A 89 4.55 16.83 -1.29
N SER A 90 4.22 15.56 -1.51
CA SER A 90 4.20 14.94 -2.83
C SER A 90 2.78 14.61 -3.28
N THR A 91 2.57 14.58 -4.60
CA THR A 91 1.31 14.17 -5.20
C THR A 91 1.47 12.84 -5.91
N PHE A 92 0.59 11.89 -5.61
CA PHE A 92 0.51 10.59 -6.27
C PHE A 92 -0.78 10.51 -7.08
N ASN A 93 -0.64 10.36 -8.40
CA ASN A 93 -1.76 10.23 -9.32
C ASN A 93 -2.05 8.75 -9.60
N GLY A 94 -3.33 8.38 -9.46
CA GLY A 94 -3.83 7.03 -9.70
C GLY A 94 -4.29 6.78 -11.15
N PRO A 95 -4.92 5.65 -11.41
CA PRO A 95 -5.14 4.53 -10.46
C PRO A 95 -3.88 3.69 -10.19
N GLY A 96 -3.82 3.03 -9.04
CA GLY A 96 -2.69 2.11 -8.78
C GLY A 96 -2.54 1.68 -7.32
N TYR A 97 -1.35 1.16 -7.02
CA TYR A 97 -1.02 0.58 -5.72
C TYR A 97 0.27 1.18 -5.17
N ILE A 98 0.27 1.49 -3.87
CA ILE A 98 1.45 1.80 -3.08
C ILE A 98 1.55 0.71 -2.02
N VAL A 99 2.55 -0.16 -2.13
CA VAL A 99 2.70 -1.33 -1.27
C VAL A 99 4.07 -1.30 -0.60
N ALA A 100 4.08 -1.39 0.73
CA ALA A 100 5.30 -1.49 1.51
C ALA A 100 5.29 -2.73 2.42
N ASN A 101 6.42 -3.45 2.47
CA ASN A 101 6.62 -4.50 3.46
C ASN A 101 6.94 -3.95 4.86
N GLY A 102 7.47 -2.76 4.94
CA GLY A 102 7.69 -1.99 6.16
C GLY A 102 6.59 -0.98 6.42
N ASN A 103 6.99 0.16 6.96
CA ASN A 103 6.11 1.26 7.32
C ASN A 103 5.85 2.21 6.14
N ILE A 104 4.69 2.85 6.15
CA ILE A 104 4.37 3.96 5.25
C ILE A 104 4.16 5.22 6.09
N PHE A 105 4.87 6.28 5.72
CA PHE A 105 4.72 7.61 6.30
C PHE A 105 4.38 8.63 5.21
N ILE A 106 3.22 9.27 5.32
CA ILE A 106 2.73 10.30 4.39
C ILE A 106 2.52 11.59 5.18
N SER A 107 3.09 12.70 4.72
CA SER A 107 3.09 13.95 5.49
C SER A 107 3.17 15.22 4.63
N SER A 108 3.13 16.36 5.29
CA SER A 108 3.49 17.67 4.72
C SER A 108 2.62 18.10 3.55
N ASN A 109 1.31 18.01 3.71
CA ASN A 109 0.32 18.32 2.66
C ASN A 109 0.46 17.45 1.40
N SER A 110 0.87 16.20 1.57
CA SER A 110 0.86 15.25 0.46
C SER A 110 -0.58 14.97 -0.01
N VAL A 111 -0.73 14.73 -1.31
CA VAL A 111 -2.00 14.40 -1.93
C VAL A 111 -1.91 13.02 -2.59
N ILE A 112 -2.74 12.10 -2.18
CA ILE A 112 -2.91 10.80 -2.83
C ILE A 112 -4.24 10.83 -3.57
N ASP A 113 -4.19 10.71 -4.89
CA ASP A 113 -5.39 10.78 -5.74
C ASP A 113 -6.32 9.58 -5.56
N ASN A 114 -7.49 9.63 -6.19
CA ASN A 114 -8.50 8.58 -6.13
C ASN A 114 -8.03 7.27 -6.78
N ASN A 115 -8.72 6.17 -6.46
CA ASN A 115 -8.45 4.82 -6.98
C ASN A 115 -7.03 4.31 -6.70
N ILE A 116 -6.46 4.71 -5.58
CA ILE A 116 -5.16 4.22 -5.11
C ILE A 116 -5.36 3.32 -3.90
N PHE A 117 -4.62 2.22 -3.88
CA PHE A 117 -4.54 1.28 -2.77
C PHE A 117 -3.22 1.50 -2.03
N ILE A 118 -3.30 1.85 -0.76
CA ILE A 118 -2.16 1.97 0.14
C ILE A 118 -2.15 0.73 1.01
N ILE A 119 -1.15 -0.12 0.86
CA ILE A 119 -1.03 -1.40 1.56
C ILE A 119 0.28 -1.44 2.32
N CYS A 120 0.20 -1.61 3.64
CA CYS A 120 1.34 -1.59 4.53
C CYS A 120 1.37 -2.85 5.42
N ASN A 121 2.49 -3.57 5.44
CA ASN A 121 2.68 -4.68 6.36
C ASN A 121 3.15 -4.22 7.75
N GLY A 122 3.74 -3.03 7.86
CA GLY A 122 4.09 -2.35 9.11
C GLY A 122 3.07 -1.29 9.51
N ASP A 123 3.55 -0.22 10.10
CA ASP A 123 2.74 0.91 10.56
C ASP A 123 2.43 1.88 9.41
N LEU A 124 1.22 2.41 9.41
CA LEU A 124 0.78 3.45 8.47
C LEU A 124 0.54 4.76 9.24
N THR A 125 1.31 5.78 8.93
CA THR A 125 1.10 7.12 9.48
C THR A 125 0.79 8.10 8.36
N ILE A 126 -0.30 8.83 8.51
CA ILE A 126 -0.72 9.90 7.61
C ILE A 126 -0.89 11.16 8.45
N ASP A 127 -0.13 12.18 8.13
CA ASP A 127 -0.07 13.41 8.89
C ASP A 127 -0.21 14.64 7.97
N ASN A 128 -1.12 15.56 8.30
CA ASN A 128 -1.37 16.78 7.54
C ASN A 128 -1.44 16.52 6.02
N SER A 129 -2.29 15.57 5.59
CA SER A 129 -2.31 15.13 4.19
C SER A 129 -3.73 14.82 3.70
N GLN A 130 -3.91 14.82 2.39
CA GLN A 130 -5.18 14.48 1.75
C GLN A 130 -5.08 13.13 1.04
N ILE A 131 -5.94 12.20 1.40
CA ILE A 131 -6.01 10.84 0.86
C ILE A 131 -7.34 10.67 0.12
N GLY A 132 -7.27 10.61 -1.19
CA GLY A 132 -8.43 10.77 -2.06
C GLY A 132 -8.82 12.23 -2.22
N THR A 133 -9.54 12.54 -3.29
CA THR A 133 -9.98 13.91 -3.60
C THR A 133 -11.49 14.04 -3.64
N THR A 134 -12.19 12.93 -3.81
CA THR A 134 -13.66 12.88 -3.86
C THR A 134 -14.19 11.57 -3.29
N ILE A 135 -15.46 11.55 -2.93
CA ILE A 135 -16.17 10.34 -2.48
C ILE A 135 -16.28 9.29 -3.61
N SER A 136 -16.28 9.71 -4.87
CA SER A 136 -16.33 8.80 -6.02
C SER A 136 -14.93 8.26 -6.33
N GLY A 137 -14.73 6.96 -6.19
CA GLY A 137 -13.45 6.32 -6.47
C GLY A 137 -12.39 6.52 -5.37
N GLY A 138 -12.78 6.49 -4.12
CA GLY A 138 -11.91 6.75 -2.97
C GLY A 138 -10.67 5.84 -2.87
N VAL A 139 -9.85 6.09 -1.87
CA VAL A 139 -8.61 5.35 -1.58
C VAL A 139 -8.89 4.23 -0.60
N ILE A 140 -8.12 3.15 -0.64
CA ILE A 140 -8.10 2.14 0.40
C ILE A 140 -6.78 2.20 1.15
N CYS A 141 -6.86 2.42 2.44
CA CYS A 141 -5.72 2.39 3.36
C CYS A 141 -5.79 1.10 4.17
N PHE A 142 -4.86 0.19 3.95
CA PHE A 142 -4.75 -1.06 4.69
C PHE A 142 -3.42 -1.16 5.43
N SER A 143 -3.46 -1.44 6.74
CA SER A 143 -2.27 -1.71 7.54
C SER A 143 -2.40 -2.98 8.37
N LYS A 144 -1.28 -3.69 8.54
CA LYS A 144 -1.16 -4.81 9.47
C LYS A 144 -0.58 -4.39 10.82
N GLY A 145 0.18 -3.32 10.88
CA GLY A 145 0.69 -2.69 12.09
C GLY A 145 -0.30 -1.67 12.66
N SER A 146 0.22 -0.70 13.40
CA SER A 146 -0.56 0.44 13.89
C SER A 146 -0.87 1.42 12.76
N SER A 147 -2.01 2.10 12.87
CA SER A 147 -2.40 3.18 11.96
C SER A 147 -2.65 4.45 12.73
N ALA A 148 -2.10 5.56 12.26
CA ALA A 148 -2.35 6.89 12.79
C ALA A 148 -2.67 7.86 11.66
N TYR A 149 -3.76 8.58 11.80
CA TYR A 149 -4.22 9.61 10.88
C TYR A 149 -4.37 10.89 11.69
N ASN A 150 -3.48 11.86 11.43
CA ASN A 150 -3.43 13.11 12.20
C ASN A 150 -3.71 14.28 11.27
N ASN A 151 -4.66 15.14 11.62
CA ASN A 151 -5.01 16.37 10.89
C ASN A 151 -5.13 16.13 9.37
N SER A 152 -5.75 15.04 8.97
CA SER A 152 -5.77 14.58 7.59
C SER A 152 -7.19 14.36 7.09
N THR A 153 -7.40 14.53 5.78
CA THR A 153 -8.70 14.27 5.14
C THR A 153 -8.61 13.00 4.31
N ILE A 154 -9.49 12.04 4.57
CA ILE A 154 -9.50 10.72 3.93
C ILE A 154 -10.84 10.50 3.21
N TYR A 155 -10.81 10.30 1.90
CA TYR A 155 -11.95 9.87 1.10
C TYR A 155 -11.77 8.39 0.74
N GLY A 156 -12.43 7.48 1.46
CA GLY A 156 -12.29 6.07 1.16
C GLY A 156 -12.52 5.11 2.32
N LEU A 157 -11.77 4.02 2.30
CA LEU A 157 -11.86 2.94 3.27
C LEU A 157 -10.55 2.82 4.07
N ILE A 158 -10.66 2.90 5.37
CA ILE A 158 -9.58 2.57 6.30
C ILE A 158 -9.79 1.15 6.82
N VAL A 159 -8.76 0.30 6.70
CA VAL A 159 -8.74 -1.05 7.28
C VAL A 159 -7.50 -1.21 8.15
N SER A 160 -7.68 -1.30 9.46
CA SER A 160 -6.59 -1.49 10.42
C SER A 160 -6.68 -2.86 11.07
N LYS A 161 -5.60 -3.67 10.98
CA LYS A 161 -5.60 -5.06 11.45
C LYS A 161 -4.81 -5.31 12.74
N GLY A 162 -3.83 -4.49 13.06
CA GLY A 162 -2.96 -4.74 14.21
C GLY A 162 -2.60 -3.48 14.97
N GLY A 163 -1.98 -3.64 16.14
CA GLY A 163 -1.53 -2.54 16.98
C GLY A 163 -2.67 -1.62 17.41
N SER A 164 -2.66 -0.40 16.94
CA SER A 164 -3.67 0.61 17.23
C SER A 164 -4.20 1.27 15.97
N LEU A 165 -5.42 1.79 16.04
CA LEU A 165 -5.96 2.76 15.10
C LEU A 165 -6.22 4.07 15.85
N ILE A 166 -5.63 5.15 15.38
CA ILE A 166 -5.79 6.49 15.94
C ILE A 166 -6.27 7.42 14.82
N LEU A 167 -7.38 8.11 15.04
CA LEU A 167 -7.82 9.24 14.24
C LEU A 167 -7.77 10.47 15.15
N ASP A 168 -6.91 11.42 14.83
CA ASP A 168 -6.71 12.64 15.61
C ASP A 168 -6.85 13.88 14.74
N GLY A 169 -7.87 14.68 14.99
CA GLY A 169 -8.17 15.87 14.19
C GLY A 169 -8.40 15.58 12.70
N SER A 170 -8.93 14.43 12.35
CA SER A 170 -9.01 13.96 10.96
C SER A 170 -10.43 13.74 10.49
N ASP A 171 -10.69 14.09 9.23
CA ASP A 171 -11.98 13.87 8.56
C ASP A 171 -11.95 12.61 7.71
N VAL A 172 -12.88 11.69 7.93
CA VAL A 172 -13.03 10.47 7.12
C VAL A 172 -14.38 10.50 6.40
N PHE A 173 -14.34 10.60 5.09
CA PHE A 173 -15.50 10.47 4.21
C PHE A 173 -15.53 9.07 3.61
N GLY A 174 -16.20 8.12 4.29
CA GLY A 174 -16.23 6.73 3.84
C GLY A 174 -16.44 5.72 4.95
N ALA A 175 -15.57 4.72 5.04
CA ALA A 175 -15.73 3.68 6.04
C ALA A 175 -14.43 3.37 6.81
N VAL A 176 -14.61 3.00 8.08
CA VAL A 176 -13.52 2.53 8.95
C VAL A 176 -13.83 1.12 9.41
N LEU A 177 -12.96 0.17 9.03
CA LEU A 177 -12.99 -1.22 9.48
C LEU A 177 -11.82 -1.45 10.45
N ASN A 178 -12.13 -1.52 11.72
CA ASN A 178 -11.12 -1.67 12.77
C ASN A 178 -11.10 -3.08 13.35
N TYR A 179 -9.97 -3.76 13.21
CA TYR A 179 -9.64 -5.01 13.89
C TYR A 179 -8.52 -4.84 14.92
N SER A 180 -8.00 -3.62 15.07
CA SER A 180 -6.96 -3.30 16.06
C SER A 180 -7.53 -3.31 17.46
N PRO A 181 -6.80 -3.81 18.47
CA PRO A 181 -7.29 -3.87 19.86
C PRO A 181 -7.47 -2.49 20.50
N ILE A 182 -6.78 -1.48 19.98
CA ILE A 182 -6.90 -0.09 20.42
C ILE A 182 -7.46 0.73 19.27
N PHE A 183 -8.61 1.37 19.49
CA PHE A 183 -9.16 2.33 18.54
C PHE A 183 -9.50 3.62 19.30
N SER A 184 -8.83 4.71 18.95
CA SER A 184 -9.02 6.02 19.57
C SER A 184 -9.40 7.07 18.54
N LEU A 185 -10.35 7.89 18.92
CA LEU A 185 -10.76 9.11 18.24
C LEU A 185 -10.44 10.29 19.14
N SER A 186 -9.69 11.25 18.65
CA SER A 186 -9.25 12.44 19.41
C SER A 186 -9.27 13.68 18.51
N GLY A 187 -9.04 14.83 19.11
CA GLY A 187 -9.09 16.10 18.40
C GLY A 187 -10.51 16.43 17.87
N ASP A 188 -10.56 17.22 16.81
CA ASP A 188 -11.76 17.53 16.04
C ASP A 188 -11.84 16.51 14.88
N THR A 189 -12.45 15.36 15.17
CA THR A 189 -12.47 14.21 14.24
C THR A 189 -13.89 13.92 13.78
N ASP A 190 -14.10 13.95 12.47
CA ASP A 190 -15.36 13.62 11.84
C ASP A 190 -15.27 12.32 11.03
N VAL A 191 -16.23 11.42 11.22
CA VAL A 191 -16.43 10.26 10.33
C VAL A 191 -17.79 10.36 9.68
N ILE A 192 -17.80 10.66 8.39
CA ILE A 192 -19.02 10.77 7.58
C ILE A 192 -19.12 9.50 6.73
N GLY A 193 -19.86 8.52 7.26
CA GLY A 193 -19.97 7.20 6.62
C GLY A 193 -20.27 6.09 7.61
N SER A 194 -19.37 5.13 7.74
CA SER A 194 -19.56 3.96 8.60
C SER A 194 -18.32 3.63 9.43
N VAL A 195 -18.54 3.23 10.66
CA VAL A 195 -17.50 2.68 11.54
C VAL A 195 -17.91 1.28 11.98
N VAL A 196 -17.07 0.30 11.69
CA VAL A 196 -17.20 -1.06 12.17
C VAL A 196 -15.95 -1.42 12.94
N SER A 197 -16.07 -1.70 14.22
CA SER A 197 -14.94 -2.05 15.08
C SER A 197 -15.17 -3.36 15.79
N LYS A 198 -14.16 -4.22 15.79
CA LYS A 198 -14.16 -5.47 16.56
C LYS A 198 -14.04 -5.21 18.06
N TYR A 199 -13.43 -4.11 18.45
CA TYR A 199 -13.14 -3.74 19.84
C TYR A 199 -13.79 -2.40 20.18
N SER A 200 -13.78 -2.03 21.46
CA SER A 200 -14.31 -0.76 21.93
C SER A 200 -13.60 0.43 21.28
N VAL A 201 -14.36 1.46 20.99
CA VAL A 201 -13.85 2.75 20.51
C VAL A 201 -13.66 3.68 21.70
N ASN A 202 -12.49 4.27 21.81
CA ASN A 202 -12.17 5.24 22.86
C ASN A 202 -12.33 6.67 22.32
N PHE A 203 -13.31 7.40 22.82
CA PHE A 203 -13.54 8.80 22.47
C PHE A 203 -12.80 9.69 23.47
N GLN A 204 -11.82 10.43 22.98
CA GLN A 204 -10.94 11.29 23.81
C GLN A 204 -11.24 12.78 23.67
N SER A 205 -12.24 13.15 22.88
CA SER A 205 -12.65 14.53 22.67
C SER A 205 -14.17 14.66 22.60
N ASN A 206 -14.69 15.84 22.94
CA ASN A 206 -16.11 16.20 22.77
C ASN A 206 -16.43 16.71 21.36
N LEU A 207 -15.42 16.86 20.50
CA LEU A 207 -15.53 17.36 19.13
C LEU A 207 -15.57 16.22 18.09
N ILE A 208 -15.92 15.00 18.52
CA ILE A 208 -15.97 13.85 17.64
C ILE A 208 -17.39 13.68 17.11
N SER A 209 -17.50 13.55 15.79
CA SER A 209 -18.79 13.31 15.12
C SER A 209 -18.70 12.04 14.25
N ILE A 210 -19.70 11.18 14.36
CA ILE A 210 -19.89 10.02 13.47
C ILE A 210 -21.30 10.16 12.88
N VAL A 211 -21.34 10.48 11.59
CA VAL A 211 -22.58 10.74 10.87
C VAL A 211 -22.74 9.76 9.73
N LYS A 212 -23.95 9.21 9.58
CA LYS A 212 -24.28 8.36 8.44
C LYS A 212 -24.07 9.14 7.14
N GLY A 213 -23.22 8.65 6.26
CA GLY A 213 -22.94 9.24 4.95
C GLY A 213 -22.95 8.17 3.85
N ASN A 214 -22.78 8.63 2.63
CA ASN A 214 -22.58 7.72 1.51
C ASN A 214 -21.17 7.12 1.62
N ILE A 215 -21.09 5.79 1.54
CA ILE A 215 -19.81 5.09 1.40
C ILE A 215 -19.33 5.33 -0.02
N PRO A 216 -18.06 5.72 -0.23
CA PRO A 216 -17.50 5.86 -1.56
C PRO A 216 -17.73 4.61 -2.41
N GLU A 217 -18.19 4.78 -3.63
CA GLU A 217 -18.21 3.66 -4.58
C GLU A 217 -16.77 3.29 -4.91
N LEU A 218 -16.33 2.16 -4.36
CA LEU A 218 -15.01 1.58 -4.61
C LEU A 218 -15.07 0.83 -5.95
N ASN A 219 -15.12 1.57 -7.05
CA ASN A 219 -15.20 1.02 -8.39
C ASN A 219 -13.96 0.17 -8.71
N GLY A 220 -14.17 -1.10 -8.99
CA GLY A 220 -13.12 -2.03 -9.41
C GLY A 220 -12.46 -2.81 -8.27
N LEU A 221 -12.97 -2.71 -7.06
CA LEU A 221 -12.47 -3.49 -5.94
C LEU A 221 -13.16 -4.85 -5.87
N ALA A 222 -12.67 -5.81 -6.64
CA ALA A 222 -12.84 -7.21 -6.32
C ALA A 222 -11.80 -7.59 -5.23
N ILE A 223 -11.89 -6.96 -4.05
CA ILE A 223 -11.24 -7.56 -2.90
C ILE A 223 -12.08 -8.79 -2.56
N GLY A 224 -11.46 -9.97 -2.60
CA GLY A 224 -11.99 -11.17 -1.96
C GLY A 224 -12.01 -11.01 -0.42
N LEU A 225 -12.60 -9.94 0.04
CA LEU A 225 -13.13 -9.82 1.37
C LEU A 225 -14.48 -10.52 1.30
N ASP A 226 -14.51 -11.79 1.65
CA ASP A 226 -15.77 -12.41 2.06
C ASP A 226 -16.46 -11.40 2.99
N PRO A 227 -17.69 -10.96 2.69
CA PRO A 227 -18.40 -10.08 3.58
C PRO A 227 -18.61 -10.83 4.91
N PHE A 228 -17.75 -10.58 5.87
CA PHE A 228 -17.94 -11.06 7.24
C PHE A 228 -19.05 -10.20 7.83
N VAL A 229 -20.28 -10.51 7.46
CA VAL A 229 -21.45 -10.07 8.20
C VAL A 229 -21.42 -10.85 9.49
N VAL A 230 -21.01 -10.22 10.59
CA VAL A 230 -21.19 -10.77 11.93
C VAL A 230 -22.68 -10.69 12.22
N PRO A 231 -23.41 -11.83 12.31
CA PRO A 231 -24.81 -11.81 12.64
C PRO A 231 -24.99 -11.15 14.02
N GLY A 232 -25.77 -10.08 14.09
CA GLY A 232 -26.11 -9.40 15.33
C GLY A 232 -25.41 -8.06 15.57
N SER A 233 -24.67 -7.49 14.62
CA SER A 233 -24.00 -6.19 14.77
C SER A 233 -24.78 -4.98 14.26
N TYR A 234 -26.06 -5.11 13.92
CA TYR A 234 -26.92 -3.97 13.63
C TYR A 234 -27.50 -3.43 14.95
N LEU A 235 -26.94 -2.37 15.49
CA LEU A 235 -27.65 -1.48 16.41
C LEU A 235 -28.29 -0.38 15.55
N GLU A 236 -29.58 -0.51 15.30
CA GLU A 236 -30.42 0.62 14.85
C GLU A 236 -30.67 1.51 16.08
N TYR A 237 -30.26 2.76 15.99
CA TYR A 237 -30.70 3.84 16.87
C TYR A 237 -31.61 4.77 16.09
#